data_74c6576a26e24c1cf7ede39b214483ce
#
_entry.id   74c6576a26e24c1cf7ede39b214483ce
#
_cell.length_a   1.000
_cell.length_b   1.000
_cell.length_c   1.000
_cell.angle_alpha   90.00
_cell.angle_beta   90.00
_cell.angle_gamma   90.00
#
_symmetry.space_group_name_H-M   'P 1'
#
loop_
_entity.id
_entity.type
_entity.pdbx_description
1 polymer ?
#
loop_
_entity_poly.entity_id
_entity_poly.type
_entity_poly.pdbx_seq_one_letter_code
_entity_poly.pdbx_strand_id
1 'polypeptide(L)'
;MYAAIYAAQHELEEMRVQLTYFQVDEELILRFERHYTAQQLQEEVEALLAEYAPWARRAVEWKKARNTDLQAMQFPFPAYRPGQRAMAGEVYKVCRDGGRLLCQAPTGIGKSMSVLFPALKSMGNESVGPIFYLTARGTTRAAAENALAILRIPSRNCTCAV
;
A
#
# COMPACT_ATOMS: atom_id res chain seq x y z
N MET A 1 8.59 -3.59 22.68
CA MET A 1 9.15 -4.34 21.53
C MET A 1 10.66 -4.18 21.40
N TYR A 2 11.25 -3.00 21.13
CA TYR A 2 12.71 -2.85 20.99
C TYR A 2 13.51 -3.35 22.21
N ALA A 3 13.03 -3.04 23.43
CA ALA A 3 13.65 -3.51 24.64
C ALA A 3 13.67 -5.04 24.76
N ALA A 4 12.61 -5.72 24.36
CA ALA A 4 12.53 -7.18 24.36
C ALA A 4 13.53 -7.79 23.38
N ILE A 5 13.62 -7.22 22.16
CA ILE A 5 14.59 -7.67 21.15
C ILE A 5 16.02 -7.48 21.66
N TYR A 6 16.31 -6.32 22.24
CA TYR A 6 17.63 -6.02 22.77
C TYR A 6 18.01 -6.94 23.94
N ALA A 7 17.09 -7.17 24.87
CA ALA A 7 17.32 -8.09 25.98
C ALA A 7 17.61 -9.51 25.49
N ALA A 8 16.86 -10.01 24.49
CA ALA A 8 17.08 -11.32 23.90
C ALA A 8 18.42 -11.42 23.15
N GLN A 9 18.83 -10.39 22.41
CA GLN A 9 20.09 -10.37 21.67
C GLN A 9 21.33 -10.32 22.57
N HIS A 10 21.18 -9.74 23.76
CA HIS A 10 22.30 -9.56 24.71
C HIS A 10 22.18 -10.45 25.95
N GLU A 11 21.25 -11.41 25.93
CA GLU A 11 21.02 -12.36 27.04
C GLU A 11 20.85 -11.68 28.41
N LEU A 12 20.16 -10.54 28.43
CA LEU A 12 19.92 -9.77 29.64
C LEU A 12 18.72 -10.34 30.40
N GLU A 13 18.88 -10.58 31.70
CA GLU A 13 17.80 -11.04 32.58
C GLU A 13 16.82 -9.91 32.94
N GLU A 14 17.34 -8.69 33.05
CA GLU A 14 16.57 -7.49 33.37
C GLU A 14 17.13 -6.25 32.68
N MET A 15 16.30 -5.23 32.49
CA MET A 15 16.74 -3.95 31.98
C MET A 15 15.83 -2.80 32.37
N ARG A 16 16.39 -1.60 32.36
CA ARG A 16 15.63 -0.36 32.52
C ARG A 16 15.23 0.18 31.14
N VAL A 17 13.93 0.44 30.98
CA VAL A 17 13.35 1.02 29.77
C VAL A 17 12.91 2.44 30.06
N GLN A 18 13.34 3.40 29.24
CA GLN A 18 12.94 4.79 29.34
C GLN A 18 12.11 5.19 28.12
N LEU A 19 10.97 5.81 28.37
CA LEU A 19 10.16 6.48 27.38
C LEU A 19 10.29 7.98 27.58
N THR A 20 10.73 8.69 26.54
CA THR A 20 10.91 10.13 26.56
C THR A 20 9.92 10.81 25.63
N TYR A 21 9.10 11.71 26.17
CA TYR A 21 8.23 12.60 25.41
C TYR A 21 8.89 13.97 25.31
N PHE A 22 8.89 14.51 24.10
CA PHE A 22 9.34 15.88 23.85
C PHE A 22 8.18 16.69 23.27
N GLN A 23 7.77 17.74 23.96
CA GLN A 23 6.79 18.71 23.48
C GLN A 23 7.53 19.82 22.76
N VAL A 24 7.23 19.99 21.47
CA VAL A 24 7.99 20.89 20.58
C VAL A 24 7.77 22.37 20.93
N ASP A 25 6.54 22.76 21.28
CA ASP A 25 6.18 24.17 21.48
C ASP A 25 6.77 24.78 22.76
N GLU A 26 6.83 23.97 23.83
CA GLU A 26 7.31 24.40 25.15
C GLU A 26 8.70 23.83 25.49
N GLU A 27 9.30 23.07 24.58
CA GLU A 27 10.56 22.34 24.76
C GLU A 27 10.59 21.48 26.05
N LEU A 28 9.41 21.00 26.46
CA LEU A 28 9.25 20.22 27.67
C LEU A 28 9.64 18.76 27.41
N ILE A 29 10.51 18.22 28.28
CA ILE A 29 10.93 16.83 28.23
C ILE A 29 10.36 16.09 29.44
N LEU A 30 9.52 15.07 29.17
CA LEU A 30 9.02 14.15 30.20
C LEU A 30 9.66 12.76 29.98
N ARG A 31 10.21 12.20 31.06
CA ARG A 31 10.85 10.89 31.05
C ARG A 31 10.12 9.95 32.00
N PHE A 32 9.76 8.76 31.49
CA PHE A 32 9.16 7.69 32.27
C PHE A 32 10.09 6.48 32.21
N GLU A 33 10.53 6.02 33.36
CA GLU A 33 11.44 4.89 33.49
C GLU A 33 10.74 3.74 34.18
N ARG A 34 10.94 2.53 33.71
CA ARG A 34 10.50 1.28 34.33
C ARG A 34 11.56 0.22 34.23
N HIS A 35 11.65 -0.62 35.26
CA HIS A 35 12.45 -1.83 35.25
C HIS A 35 11.58 -2.99 34.79
N TYR A 36 12.12 -3.81 33.93
CA TYR A 36 11.49 -5.02 33.40
C TYR A 36 12.45 -6.18 33.46
N THR A 37 11.92 -7.35 33.78
CA THR A 37 12.61 -8.61 33.49
C THR A 37 12.46 -8.97 32.02
N ALA A 38 13.38 -9.79 31.47
CA ALA A 38 13.26 -10.28 30.10
C ALA A 38 11.93 -11.01 29.85
N GLN A 39 11.47 -11.78 30.85
CA GLN A 39 10.17 -12.47 30.78
C GLN A 39 9.00 -11.49 30.66
N GLN A 40 8.96 -10.43 31.48
CA GLN A 40 7.90 -9.41 31.41
C GLN A 40 7.89 -8.72 30.04
N LEU A 41 9.05 -8.39 29.48
CA LEU A 41 9.16 -7.81 28.14
C LEU A 41 8.65 -8.77 27.06
N GLN A 42 8.93 -10.05 27.19
CA GLN A 42 8.48 -11.08 26.28
C GLN A 42 6.95 -11.23 26.33
N GLU A 43 6.39 -11.32 27.54
CA GLU A 43 4.92 -11.42 27.75
C GLU A 43 4.18 -10.21 27.16
N GLU A 44 4.71 -8.98 27.35
CA GLU A 44 4.12 -7.77 26.75
C GLU A 44 4.17 -7.80 25.20
N VAL A 45 5.28 -8.28 24.63
CA VAL A 45 5.41 -8.39 23.18
C VAL A 45 4.45 -9.46 22.64
N GLU A 46 4.33 -10.59 23.29
CA GLU A 46 3.40 -11.66 22.90
C GLU A 46 1.94 -11.20 22.96
N ALA A 47 1.57 -10.44 23.99
CA ALA A 47 0.23 -9.84 24.08
C ALA A 47 -0.05 -8.88 22.92
N LEU A 48 0.88 -7.97 22.60
CA LEU A 48 0.75 -7.05 21.46
C LEU A 48 0.68 -7.80 20.12
N LEU A 49 1.48 -8.85 19.95
CA LEU A 49 1.45 -9.67 18.75
C LEU A 49 0.13 -10.44 18.61
N ALA A 50 -0.42 -10.92 19.72
CA ALA A 50 -1.72 -11.61 19.72
C ALA A 50 -2.86 -10.69 19.26
N GLU A 51 -2.84 -9.41 19.67
CA GLU A 51 -3.81 -8.41 19.19
C GLU A 51 -3.62 -8.06 17.71
N TYR A 52 -2.37 -7.95 17.27
CA TYR A 52 -2.05 -7.60 15.89
C TYR A 52 -2.24 -8.74 14.88
N ALA A 53 -2.01 -9.98 15.28
CA ALA A 53 -2.00 -11.14 14.40
C ALA A 53 -3.32 -11.34 13.60
N PRO A 54 -4.52 -11.15 14.16
CA PRO A 54 -5.77 -11.28 13.39
C PRO A 54 -5.86 -10.25 12.26
N TRP A 55 -5.43 -9.01 12.51
CA TRP A 55 -5.39 -7.97 11.48
C TRP A 55 -4.37 -8.28 10.39
N ALA A 56 -3.17 -8.70 10.76
CA ALA A 56 -2.11 -9.07 9.82
C ALA A 56 -2.54 -10.24 8.90
N ARG A 57 -3.18 -11.27 9.47
CA ARG A 57 -3.73 -12.39 8.69
C ARG A 57 -4.77 -11.91 7.68
N ARG A 58 -5.74 -11.09 8.11
CA ARG A 58 -6.74 -10.50 7.21
C ARG A 58 -6.11 -9.67 6.10
N ALA A 59 -5.09 -8.88 6.41
CA ALA A 59 -4.37 -8.07 5.42
C ALA A 59 -3.68 -8.95 4.35
N VAL A 60 -3.07 -10.06 4.76
CA VAL A 60 -2.45 -11.03 3.85
C VAL A 60 -3.49 -11.74 2.98
N GLU A 61 -4.57 -12.22 3.56
CA GLU A 61 -5.67 -12.87 2.84
C GLU A 61 -6.32 -11.92 1.84
N TRP A 62 -6.60 -10.70 2.28
CA TRP A 62 -7.13 -9.64 1.44
C TRP A 62 -6.20 -9.31 0.27
N LYS A 63 -4.88 -9.19 0.53
CA LYS A 63 -3.87 -8.95 -0.52
C LYS A 63 -3.88 -10.08 -1.55
N LYS A 64 -3.95 -11.34 -1.12
CA LYS A 64 -4.01 -12.51 -2.01
C LYS A 64 -5.26 -12.47 -2.89
N ALA A 65 -6.43 -12.28 -2.29
CA ALA A 65 -7.70 -12.22 -3.02
C ALA A 65 -7.69 -11.07 -4.03
N ARG A 66 -7.28 -9.86 -3.61
CA ARG A 66 -7.11 -8.72 -4.49
C ARG A 66 -6.19 -9.02 -5.68
N ASN A 67 -5.03 -9.61 -5.43
CA ASN A 67 -4.07 -9.91 -6.47
C ASN A 67 -4.64 -10.91 -7.48
N THR A 68 -5.36 -11.94 -7.03
CA THR A 68 -6.05 -12.90 -7.89
C THR A 68 -7.07 -12.20 -8.80
N ASP A 69 -7.91 -11.32 -8.24
CA ASP A 69 -8.90 -10.56 -9.00
C ASP A 69 -8.23 -9.64 -10.04
N LEU A 70 -7.17 -8.94 -9.66
CA LEU A 70 -6.43 -8.06 -10.55
C LEU A 70 -5.70 -8.82 -11.66
N GLN A 71 -5.18 -10.00 -11.38
CA GLN A 71 -4.57 -10.88 -12.40
C GLN A 71 -5.60 -11.42 -13.38
N ALA A 72 -6.80 -11.76 -12.91
CA ALA A 72 -7.89 -12.24 -13.76
C ALA A 72 -8.56 -11.11 -14.57
N MET A 73 -8.38 -9.83 -14.17
CA MET A 73 -9.02 -8.68 -14.80
C MET A 73 -8.72 -8.60 -16.30
N GLN A 74 -9.74 -8.45 -17.11
CA GLN A 74 -9.63 -8.29 -18.56
C GLN A 74 -9.83 -6.83 -18.96
N PHE A 75 -9.31 -6.46 -20.14
CA PHE A 75 -9.59 -5.14 -20.70
C PHE A 75 -11.11 -5.00 -20.96
N PRO A 76 -11.78 -3.96 -20.48
CA PRO A 76 -13.24 -3.93 -20.38
C PRO A 76 -13.96 -3.59 -21.69
N PHE A 77 -13.23 -3.35 -22.77
CA PHE A 77 -13.78 -3.02 -24.09
C PHE A 77 -13.41 -4.07 -25.12
N PRO A 78 -14.23 -4.27 -26.17
CA PRO A 78 -13.97 -5.27 -27.22
C PRO A 78 -12.64 -5.05 -27.97
N ALA A 79 -12.20 -3.80 -28.09
CA ALA A 79 -10.95 -3.44 -28.77
C ALA A 79 -10.30 -2.20 -28.13
N TYR A 80 -9.00 -2.10 -28.30
CA TYR A 80 -8.26 -0.88 -27.97
C TYR A 80 -8.47 0.18 -29.06
N ARG A 81 -8.56 1.43 -28.66
CA ARG A 81 -8.50 2.56 -29.61
C ARG A 81 -7.09 2.70 -30.21
N PRO A 82 -6.93 3.33 -31.37
CA PRO A 82 -5.61 3.60 -31.93
C PRO A 82 -4.67 4.27 -30.93
N GLY A 83 -3.47 3.75 -30.76
CA GLY A 83 -2.48 4.22 -29.78
C GLY A 83 -2.72 3.83 -28.31
N GLN A 84 -3.93 3.44 -27.94
CA GLN A 84 -4.28 3.10 -26.56
C GLN A 84 -3.50 1.88 -26.04
N ARG A 85 -3.37 0.83 -26.86
CA ARG A 85 -2.64 -0.39 -26.49
C ARG A 85 -1.14 -0.13 -26.31
N ALA A 86 -0.56 0.69 -27.18
CA ALA A 86 0.85 1.07 -27.08
C ALA A 86 1.12 1.81 -25.76
N MET A 87 0.30 2.82 -25.45
CA MET A 87 0.39 3.56 -24.18
C MET A 87 0.25 2.64 -22.98
N ALA A 88 -0.74 1.75 -22.97
CA ALA A 88 -0.94 0.80 -21.89
C ALA A 88 0.26 -0.15 -21.70
N GLY A 89 0.89 -0.57 -22.81
CA GLY A 89 2.10 -1.39 -22.78
C GLY A 89 3.29 -0.69 -22.14
N GLU A 90 3.51 0.58 -22.48
CA GLU A 90 4.60 1.37 -21.86
C GLU A 90 4.34 1.63 -20.37
N VAL A 91 3.10 1.93 -19.98
CA VAL A 91 2.74 2.05 -18.56
C VAL A 91 3.01 0.74 -17.83
N TYR A 92 2.61 -0.41 -18.38
CA TYR A 92 2.87 -1.71 -17.76
C TYR A 92 4.36 -1.98 -17.58
N LYS A 93 5.18 -1.69 -18.58
CA LYS A 93 6.65 -1.84 -18.50
C LYS A 93 7.25 -1.00 -17.36
N VAL A 94 6.88 0.28 -17.30
CA VAL A 94 7.37 1.18 -16.26
C VAL A 94 6.91 0.73 -14.86
N CYS A 95 5.69 0.26 -14.72
CA CYS A 95 5.21 -0.31 -13.46
C CYS A 95 5.97 -1.58 -13.06
N ARG A 96 6.35 -2.42 -14.02
CA ARG A 96 7.08 -3.67 -13.77
C ARG A 96 8.57 -3.42 -13.48
N ASP A 97 9.21 -2.58 -14.29
CA ASP A 97 10.67 -2.43 -14.33
C ASP A 97 11.15 -1.20 -13.54
N GLY A 98 10.22 -0.36 -13.10
CA GLY A 98 10.52 0.94 -12.52
C GLY A 98 10.81 2.01 -13.55
N GLY A 99 11.02 3.24 -13.10
CA GLY A 99 11.40 4.35 -13.95
C GLY A 99 10.36 5.46 -14.05
N ARG A 100 10.41 6.23 -15.14
CA ARG A 100 9.54 7.37 -15.41
C ARG A 100 9.04 7.34 -16.85
N LEU A 101 7.77 7.65 -17.04
CA LEU A 101 7.15 7.74 -18.35
C LEU A 101 6.52 9.12 -18.53
N LEU A 102 6.97 9.85 -19.54
CA LEU A 102 6.31 11.04 -20.03
C LEU A 102 5.53 10.67 -21.30
N CYS A 103 4.22 10.84 -21.27
CA CYS A 103 3.36 10.44 -22.36
C CYS A 103 2.47 11.59 -22.82
N GLN A 104 2.60 11.97 -24.08
CA GLN A 104 1.70 12.90 -24.74
C GLN A 104 0.71 12.11 -25.59
N ALA A 105 -0.58 12.30 -25.33
CA ALA A 105 -1.64 11.60 -26.04
C ALA A 105 -2.84 12.54 -26.31
N PRO A 106 -3.49 12.45 -27.47
CA PRO A 106 -4.63 13.29 -27.82
C PRO A 106 -5.82 13.04 -26.87
N THR A 107 -6.75 14.00 -26.86
CA THR A 107 -8.03 13.82 -26.16
C THR A 107 -8.84 12.69 -26.81
N GLY A 108 -9.62 11.96 -26.00
CA GLY A 108 -10.46 10.87 -26.52
C GLY A 108 -9.81 9.49 -26.67
N ILE A 109 -8.49 9.37 -26.59
CA ILE A 109 -7.80 8.07 -26.69
C ILE A 109 -8.11 7.12 -25.53
N GLY A 110 -8.64 7.62 -24.40
CA GLY A 110 -8.90 6.82 -23.21
C GLY A 110 -7.69 6.74 -22.25
N LYS A 111 -7.00 7.87 -22.04
CA LYS A 111 -5.80 7.97 -21.18
C LYS A 111 -5.97 7.33 -19.81
N SER A 112 -7.07 7.63 -19.10
CA SER A 112 -7.31 7.09 -17.75
C SER A 112 -7.30 5.56 -17.73
N MET A 113 -7.98 4.93 -18.70
CA MET A 113 -8.02 3.48 -18.84
C MET A 113 -6.64 2.92 -19.24
N SER A 114 -5.91 3.61 -20.12
CA SER A 114 -4.56 3.20 -20.57
C SER A 114 -3.51 3.26 -19.47
N VAL A 115 -3.78 4.01 -18.39
CA VAL A 115 -2.92 4.10 -17.21
C VAL A 115 -3.39 3.16 -16.11
N LEU A 116 -4.66 3.21 -15.74
CA LEU A 116 -5.17 2.46 -14.58
C LEU A 116 -5.21 0.96 -14.82
N PHE A 117 -5.66 0.50 -15.99
CA PHE A 117 -5.71 -0.93 -16.28
C PHE A 117 -4.35 -1.64 -16.17
N PRO A 118 -3.28 -1.20 -16.86
CA PRO A 118 -1.98 -1.85 -16.73
C PRO A 118 -1.33 -1.67 -15.37
N ALA A 119 -1.54 -0.53 -14.69
CA ALA A 119 -1.03 -0.32 -13.33
C ALA A 119 -1.67 -1.29 -12.34
N LEU A 120 -2.98 -1.50 -12.41
CA LEU A 120 -3.69 -2.49 -11.59
C LEU A 120 -3.27 -3.93 -11.90
N LYS A 121 -3.03 -4.26 -13.17
CA LYS A 121 -2.45 -5.55 -13.56
C LYS A 121 -1.07 -5.76 -12.94
N SER A 122 -0.21 -4.74 -12.95
CA SER A 122 1.11 -4.79 -12.33
C SER A 122 1.01 -4.95 -10.81
N MET A 123 0.04 -4.30 -10.16
CA MET A 123 -0.24 -4.49 -8.74
C MET A 123 -0.66 -5.94 -8.44
N GLY A 124 -1.49 -6.54 -9.27
CA GLY A 124 -1.87 -7.95 -9.16
C GLY A 124 -0.67 -8.91 -9.25
N ASN A 125 0.34 -8.54 -10.02
CA ASN A 125 1.60 -9.29 -10.14
C ASN A 125 2.66 -8.88 -9.09
N GLU A 126 2.27 -8.12 -8.07
CA GLU A 126 3.15 -7.62 -6.99
C GLU A 126 4.33 -6.75 -7.46
N SER A 127 4.30 -6.26 -8.71
CA SER A 127 5.35 -5.40 -9.27
C SER A 127 5.30 -3.97 -8.72
N VAL A 128 4.12 -3.52 -8.27
CA VAL A 128 3.91 -2.20 -7.66
C VAL A 128 3.10 -2.30 -6.38
N GLY A 129 3.34 -1.35 -5.48
CA GLY A 129 2.56 -1.15 -4.25
C GLY A 129 1.30 -0.30 -4.48
N PRO A 130 0.97 0.59 -3.54
CA PRO A 130 -0.15 1.51 -3.68
C PRO A 130 0.01 2.41 -4.91
N ILE A 131 -1.10 2.67 -5.63
CA ILE A 131 -1.15 3.55 -6.79
C ILE A 131 -1.76 4.88 -6.37
N PHE A 132 -1.05 5.98 -6.62
CA PHE A 132 -1.53 7.34 -6.40
C PHE A 132 -1.86 7.99 -7.75
N TYR A 133 -3.13 8.27 -8.01
CA TYR A 133 -3.59 8.95 -9.21
C TYR A 133 -3.82 10.42 -8.92
N LEU A 134 -2.81 11.25 -9.17
CA LEU A 134 -2.84 12.67 -8.88
C LEU A 134 -3.49 13.45 -10.02
N THR A 135 -4.39 14.38 -9.69
CA THR A 135 -5.09 15.22 -10.66
C THR A 135 -5.14 16.67 -10.19
N ALA A 136 -4.99 17.59 -11.14
CA ALA A 136 -5.06 19.03 -10.83
C ALA A 136 -6.51 19.56 -10.75
N ARG A 137 -7.50 18.79 -11.24
CA ARG A 137 -8.92 19.23 -11.36
C ARG A 137 -9.87 18.10 -11.00
N GLY A 138 -11.03 18.45 -10.39
CA GLY A 138 -12.07 17.50 -10.03
C GLY A 138 -12.64 16.70 -11.22
N THR A 139 -12.75 17.33 -12.41
CA THR A 139 -13.22 16.65 -13.63
C THR A 139 -12.31 15.50 -14.07
N THR A 140 -11.00 15.63 -13.88
CA THR A 140 -10.04 14.56 -14.20
C THR A 140 -10.06 13.45 -13.14
N ARG A 141 -10.41 13.76 -11.90
CA ARG A 141 -10.67 12.78 -10.85
C ARG A 141 -11.89 11.91 -11.23
N ALA A 142 -13.02 12.52 -11.62
CA ALA A 142 -14.20 11.80 -12.06
C ALA A 142 -13.90 10.82 -13.22
N ALA A 143 -13.01 11.19 -14.13
CA ALA A 143 -12.60 10.31 -15.22
C ALA A 143 -11.85 9.06 -14.73
N ALA A 144 -11.03 9.18 -13.68
CA ALA A 144 -10.35 8.04 -13.05
C ALA A 144 -11.35 7.15 -12.30
N GLU A 145 -12.26 7.75 -11.52
CA GLU A 145 -13.31 7.04 -10.80
C GLU A 145 -14.21 6.24 -11.76
N ASN A 146 -14.64 6.85 -12.87
CA ASN A 146 -15.40 6.17 -13.90
C ASN A 146 -14.62 5.01 -14.55
N ALA A 147 -13.33 5.18 -14.81
CA ALA A 147 -12.50 4.10 -15.34
C ALA A 147 -12.40 2.93 -14.36
N LEU A 148 -12.25 3.18 -13.07
CA LEU A 148 -12.25 2.15 -12.03
C LEU A 148 -13.61 1.45 -11.92
N ALA A 149 -14.72 2.19 -11.99
CA ALA A 149 -16.07 1.62 -12.00
C ALA A 149 -16.32 0.70 -13.20
N ILE A 150 -15.82 1.06 -14.38
CA ILE A 150 -15.91 0.23 -15.60
C ILE A 150 -15.11 -1.06 -15.44
N LEU A 151 -13.93 -1.01 -14.80
CA LEU A 151 -13.09 -2.19 -14.57
C LEU A 151 -13.73 -3.22 -13.63
N ARG A 152 -14.84 -2.85 -12.96
CA ARG A 152 -15.61 -3.74 -12.06
C ARG A 152 -14.70 -4.54 -11.12
N ILE A 153 -13.72 -3.87 -10.55
CA ILE A 153 -12.90 -4.49 -9.50
C ILE A 153 -13.88 -4.82 -8.38
N PRO A 154 -14.03 -6.10 -7.97
CA PRO A 154 -14.92 -6.46 -6.90
C PRO A 154 -14.61 -5.58 -5.69
N SER A 155 -15.55 -4.71 -5.30
CA SER A 155 -15.35 -3.64 -4.31
C SER A 155 -14.97 -4.14 -2.90
N ARG A 156 -15.03 -5.44 -2.68
CA ARG A 156 -14.62 -6.08 -1.43
C ARG A 156 -13.10 -6.18 -1.27
N ASN A 157 -12.34 -6.20 -2.38
CA ASN A 157 -10.92 -6.49 -2.37
C ASN A 157 -10.03 -5.33 -2.84
N CYS A 158 -10.60 -4.22 -3.30
CA CYS A 158 -9.85 -3.04 -3.70
C CYS A 158 -10.51 -1.80 -3.09
N THR A 159 -9.93 -1.24 -2.05
CA THR A 159 -10.37 0.05 -1.49
C THR A 159 -9.68 1.17 -2.24
N CYS A 160 -10.45 1.95 -3.01
CA CYS A 160 -10.03 3.26 -3.47
C CYS A 160 -10.36 4.26 -2.36
N ALA A 161 -9.35 4.76 -1.67
CA ALA A 161 -9.51 5.94 -0.83
C ALA A 161 -9.59 7.17 -1.76
N VAL A 162 -10.62 7.96 -1.60
CA VAL A 162 -10.91 9.16 -2.38
C VAL A 162 -10.60 10.40 -1.56
#